data_24a49604ac484d22a133147f1e8df896
#
_entry.id   24a49604ac484d22a133147f1e8df896
#
_cell.length_a   1.000
_cell.length_b   1.000
_cell.length_c   1.000
_cell.angle_alpha   90.00
_cell.angle_beta   90.00
_cell.angle_gamma   90.00
#
_symmetry.space_group_name_H-M   'P 1'
#
loop_
_entity.id
_entity.type
_entity.pdbx_description
1 polymer ?
#
loop_
_entity_poly.entity_id
_entity_poly.type
_entity_poly.pdbx_seq_one_letter_code
_entity_poly.pdbx_strand_id
1 'polypeptide(L)'
;MKKLLTLALSLALTAAVGVASANTKLVVGASATPHAEILEAAKPILAEKGIDLEIIVFDDYVQPNLQLEAGDLDANYFQHIPYLEDFNAQNGTHLVSAGAVHYEPMGLYVNPAKAITLDSIPDGATIAIPNDTTNESRALGLLEFNGLIKLDTEAGQTATVLDIAENPHKFDFVEVEAAQVPRTLADVDLGVINSNYALQAGVDVVGTPIAYESTEVAYPNIIAVREGDDREELKTLVEVLQSDEIVNFINETYKGAVVPTK
;
A
#
# COMPACT_ATOMS: atom_id res chain seq x y z
N MET A 1 54.55 70.21 -21.02
CA MET A 1 54.66 68.85 -20.36
C MET A 1 53.30 68.55 -19.75
N LYS A 2 52.48 67.78 -20.46
CA LYS A 2 51.13 67.36 -19.98
C LYS A 2 51.17 65.86 -19.67
N LYS A 3 50.98 65.50 -18.41
CA LYS A 3 50.86 64.13 -17.98
C LYS A 3 49.42 63.66 -18.17
N LEU A 4 49.18 62.71 -19.06
CA LEU A 4 47.92 61.99 -19.16
C LEU A 4 47.85 60.89 -18.06
N LEU A 5 46.85 61.01 -17.22
CA LEU A 5 46.49 59.97 -16.28
C LEU A 5 45.45 59.04 -16.93
N THR A 6 45.82 57.80 -17.22
CA THR A 6 44.90 56.76 -17.72
C THR A 6 44.30 56.06 -16.54
N LEU A 7 42.99 56.21 -16.31
CA LEU A 7 42.23 55.51 -15.30
C LEU A 7 41.71 54.20 -15.89
N ALA A 8 42.28 53.04 -15.49
CA ALA A 8 41.81 51.74 -15.86
C ALA A 8 40.64 51.32 -14.95
N LEU A 9 39.41 51.27 -15.50
CA LEU A 9 38.25 50.81 -14.78
C LEU A 9 38.16 49.27 -14.92
N SER A 10 38.57 48.53 -13.85
CA SER A 10 38.47 47.04 -13.79
C SER A 10 37.03 46.67 -13.47
N LEU A 11 36.27 46.20 -14.45
CA LEU A 11 34.94 45.63 -14.27
C LEU A 11 35.09 44.18 -13.73
N ALA A 12 34.95 43.99 -12.43
CA ALA A 12 34.88 42.65 -11.83
C ALA A 12 33.52 42.00 -12.12
N LEU A 13 33.47 41.11 -13.10
CA LEU A 13 32.29 40.28 -13.40
C LEU A 13 32.27 39.15 -12.36
N THR A 14 31.53 39.32 -11.28
CA THR A 14 31.21 38.21 -10.36
C THR A 14 30.23 37.26 -11.03
N ALA A 15 30.72 36.23 -11.69
CA ALA A 15 29.90 35.08 -12.09
C ALA A 15 29.40 34.39 -10.81
N ALA A 16 28.14 34.56 -10.47
CA ALA A 16 27.46 33.73 -9.50
C ALA A 16 27.36 32.32 -10.12
N VAL A 17 28.31 31.46 -9.79
CA VAL A 17 28.22 30.04 -10.07
C VAL A 17 27.11 29.53 -9.12
N GLY A 18 25.90 29.39 -9.64
CA GLY A 18 24.84 28.66 -8.96
C GLY A 18 25.32 27.24 -8.77
N VAL A 19 25.65 26.87 -7.53
CA VAL A 19 25.87 25.47 -7.16
C VAL A 19 24.51 24.80 -7.37
N ALA A 20 24.32 24.09 -8.47
CA ALA A 20 23.21 23.17 -8.61
C ALA A 20 23.38 22.14 -7.49
N SER A 21 22.56 22.22 -6.46
CA SER A 21 22.51 21.17 -5.43
C SER A 21 22.14 19.88 -6.16
N ALA A 22 22.94 18.84 -6.04
CA ALA A 22 22.54 17.53 -6.54
C ALA A 22 21.27 17.09 -5.80
N ASN A 23 20.32 16.51 -6.54
CA ASN A 23 19.12 15.96 -5.92
C ASN A 23 19.47 14.91 -4.87
N THR A 24 18.77 14.92 -3.75
CA THR A 24 18.90 13.88 -2.73
C THR A 24 18.20 12.62 -3.24
N LYS A 25 18.94 11.52 -3.29
CA LYS A 25 18.35 10.22 -3.66
C LYS A 25 17.50 9.70 -2.52
N LEU A 26 16.29 9.23 -2.84
CA LEU A 26 15.36 8.57 -1.93
C LEU A 26 14.94 7.23 -2.54
N VAL A 27 15.19 6.13 -1.83
CA VAL A 27 14.89 4.76 -2.28
C VAL A 27 13.65 4.26 -1.55
N VAL A 28 12.57 3.99 -2.30
CA VAL A 28 11.29 3.57 -1.73
C VAL A 28 10.88 2.21 -2.27
N GLY A 29 10.64 1.25 -1.37
CA GLY A 29 10.08 -0.06 -1.71
C GLY A 29 8.56 0.00 -1.82
N ALA A 30 7.97 -0.63 -2.82
CA ALA A 30 6.52 -0.60 -3.03
C ALA A 30 5.98 -1.87 -3.68
N SER A 31 4.70 -2.19 -3.48
CA SER A 31 3.99 -3.15 -4.34
C SER A 31 3.78 -2.56 -5.73
N ALA A 32 3.65 -3.41 -6.75
CA ALA A 32 3.62 -2.99 -8.15
C ALA A 32 2.47 -2.00 -8.43
N THR A 33 1.25 -2.35 -8.06
CA THR A 33 0.05 -1.53 -8.24
C THR A 33 -0.81 -1.57 -6.96
N PRO A 34 -1.41 -0.47 -6.52
CA PRO A 34 -1.35 0.89 -7.08
C PRO A 34 -0.10 1.66 -6.62
N HIS A 35 0.66 1.15 -5.65
CA HIS A 35 1.67 1.87 -4.87
C HIS A 35 2.82 2.41 -5.73
N ALA A 36 3.49 1.55 -6.51
CA ALA A 36 4.59 2.00 -7.39
C ALA A 36 4.08 2.95 -8.49
N GLU A 37 2.86 2.74 -9.00
CA GLU A 37 2.26 3.63 -10.00
C GLU A 37 1.99 5.04 -9.44
N ILE A 38 1.52 5.12 -8.18
CA ILE A 38 1.32 6.39 -7.48
C ILE A 38 2.67 7.08 -7.22
N LEU A 39 3.71 6.33 -6.84
CA LEU A 39 5.07 6.86 -6.68
C LEU A 39 5.65 7.35 -8.01
N GLU A 40 5.43 6.64 -9.11
CA GLU A 40 5.86 7.10 -10.45
C GLU A 40 5.17 8.41 -10.85
N ALA A 41 3.89 8.58 -10.53
CA ALA A 41 3.19 9.85 -10.74
C ALA A 41 3.75 10.99 -9.87
N ALA A 42 4.23 10.68 -8.66
CA ALA A 42 4.84 11.66 -7.76
C ALA A 42 6.28 12.05 -8.16
N LYS A 43 6.98 11.21 -8.92
CA LYS A 43 8.40 11.39 -9.30
C LYS A 43 8.74 12.77 -9.87
N PRO A 44 8.01 13.32 -10.89
CA PRO A 44 8.32 14.63 -11.44
C PRO A 44 8.14 15.76 -10.40
N ILE A 45 7.15 15.66 -9.52
CA ILE A 45 6.90 16.65 -8.48
C ILE A 45 8.03 16.63 -7.44
N LEU A 46 8.50 15.44 -7.07
CA LEU A 46 9.62 15.25 -6.15
C LEU A 46 10.94 15.77 -6.76
N ALA A 47 11.15 15.55 -8.06
CA ALA A 47 12.33 16.05 -8.77
C ALA A 47 12.40 17.58 -8.76
N GLU A 48 11.28 18.29 -8.90
CA GLU A 48 11.21 19.75 -8.78
C GLU A 48 11.57 20.25 -7.36
N LYS A 49 11.38 19.38 -6.36
CA LYS A 49 11.75 19.65 -4.95
C LYS A 49 13.17 19.16 -4.60
N GLY A 50 13.96 18.73 -5.60
CA GLY A 50 15.34 18.29 -5.41
C GLY A 50 15.46 16.87 -4.87
N ILE A 51 14.45 16.01 -5.03
CA ILE A 51 14.45 14.61 -4.63
C ILE A 51 14.50 13.73 -5.88
N ASP A 52 15.47 12.83 -5.95
CA ASP A 52 15.59 11.80 -6.99
C ASP A 52 15.03 10.49 -6.42
N LEU A 53 13.78 10.17 -6.78
CA LEU A 53 13.07 8.99 -6.29
C LEU A 53 13.46 7.75 -7.09
N GLU A 54 14.03 6.74 -6.41
CA GLU A 54 14.19 5.39 -6.91
C GLU A 54 13.11 4.48 -6.30
N ILE A 55 12.42 3.71 -7.13
CA ILE A 55 11.36 2.80 -6.71
C ILE A 55 11.83 1.37 -6.89
N ILE A 56 11.77 0.57 -5.83
CA ILE A 56 12.03 -0.87 -5.85
C ILE A 56 10.71 -1.61 -5.67
N VAL A 57 10.32 -2.39 -6.66
CA VAL A 57 9.06 -3.12 -6.65
C VAL A 57 9.24 -4.49 -6.00
N PHE A 58 8.30 -4.86 -5.13
CA PHE A 58 8.23 -6.14 -4.44
C PHE A 58 6.91 -6.87 -4.74
N ASP A 59 6.98 -8.19 -4.81
CA ASP A 59 5.82 -9.05 -5.05
C ASP A 59 5.24 -9.67 -3.78
N ASP A 60 5.85 -9.41 -2.61
CA ASP A 60 5.42 -9.91 -1.29
C ASP A 60 5.36 -8.78 -0.24
N TYR A 61 4.79 -9.10 0.93
CA TYR A 61 4.64 -8.14 2.03
C TYR A 61 5.74 -8.23 3.12
N VAL A 62 6.69 -9.17 3.01
CA VAL A 62 7.74 -9.40 4.01
C VAL A 62 9.00 -8.60 3.71
N GLN A 63 9.49 -8.71 2.47
CA GLN A 63 10.76 -8.11 2.05
C GLN A 63 10.82 -6.59 2.17
N PRO A 64 9.76 -5.80 1.87
CA PRO A 64 9.83 -4.36 1.99
C PRO A 64 10.16 -3.88 3.41
N ASN A 65 9.63 -4.54 4.45
CA ASN A 65 9.91 -4.19 5.83
C ASN A 65 11.32 -4.64 6.27
N LEU A 66 11.74 -5.84 5.88
CA LEU A 66 13.10 -6.32 6.20
C LEU A 66 14.17 -5.44 5.58
N GLN A 67 14.01 -5.03 4.32
CA GLN A 67 14.96 -4.17 3.63
C GLN A 67 14.94 -2.72 4.16
N LEU A 68 13.77 -2.22 4.59
CA LEU A 68 13.67 -0.93 5.23
C LEU A 68 14.40 -0.93 6.59
N GLU A 69 14.20 -1.94 7.43
CA GLU A 69 14.90 -2.10 8.69
C GLU A 69 16.41 -2.24 8.50
N ALA A 70 16.85 -2.99 7.49
CA ALA A 70 18.27 -3.17 7.15
C ALA A 70 18.94 -1.88 6.62
N GLY A 71 18.16 -0.86 6.21
CA GLY A 71 18.67 0.39 5.67
C GLY A 71 18.93 0.35 4.15
N ASP A 72 18.49 -0.69 3.46
CA ASP A 72 18.55 -0.80 1.99
C ASP A 72 17.49 0.07 1.31
N LEU A 73 16.42 0.40 2.02
CA LEU A 73 15.38 1.36 1.64
C LEU A 73 15.36 2.54 2.60
N ASP A 74 14.89 3.69 2.13
CA ASP A 74 14.61 4.88 2.94
C ASP A 74 13.18 4.87 3.49
N ALA A 75 12.24 4.34 2.71
CA ALA A 75 10.84 4.17 3.08
C ALA A 75 10.24 2.96 2.35
N ASN A 76 9.05 2.52 2.77
CA ASN A 76 8.23 1.65 1.95
C ASN A 76 6.76 2.10 1.90
N TYR A 77 6.06 1.63 0.87
CA TYR A 77 4.66 1.96 0.60
C TYR A 77 3.94 0.72 0.05
N PHE A 78 3.25 -0.03 0.93
CA PHE A 78 2.51 -1.24 0.56
C PHE A 78 1.54 -1.72 1.64
N GLN A 79 1.60 -1.18 2.86
CA GLN A 79 1.02 -1.74 4.07
C GLN A 79 0.15 -0.75 4.83
N HIS A 80 -0.68 -1.27 5.73
CA HIS A 80 -1.47 -0.51 6.70
C HIS A 80 -0.90 -0.66 8.13
N ILE A 81 -1.34 0.21 9.05
CA ILE A 81 -0.80 0.26 10.43
C ILE A 81 -0.90 -1.08 11.17
N PRO A 82 -2.04 -1.81 11.20
CA PRO A 82 -2.09 -3.09 11.91
C PRO A 82 -1.06 -4.11 11.41
N TYR A 83 -0.81 -4.16 10.08
CA TYR A 83 0.23 -5.02 9.51
C TYR A 83 1.63 -4.60 9.98
N LEU A 84 1.94 -3.30 9.95
CA LEU A 84 3.21 -2.77 10.41
C LEU A 84 3.49 -3.11 11.88
N GLU A 85 2.50 -2.92 12.75
CA GLU A 85 2.62 -3.18 14.18
C GLU A 85 2.82 -4.67 14.47
N ASP A 86 2.04 -5.53 13.82
CA ASP A 86 2.18 -6.98 13.94
C ASP A 86 3.53 -7.46 13.40
N PHE A 87 3.96 -6.94 12.24
CA PHE A 87 5.27 -7.24 11.66
C PHE A 87 6.42 -6.86 12.60
N ASN A 88 6.38 -5.66 13.19
CA ASN A 88 7.36 -5.22 14.17
C ASN A 88 7.42 -6.17 15.38
N ALA A 89 6.25 -6.56 15.91
CA ALA A 89 6.17 -7.44 17.06
C ALA A 89 6.75 -8.84 16.76
N GLN A 90 6.47 -9.38 15.58
CA GLN A 90 6.92 -10.71 15.18
C GLN A 90 8.41 -10.76 14.80
N ASN A 91 8.94 -9.71 14.18
CA ASN A 91 10.28 -9.70 13.60
C ASN A 91 11.29 -8.85 14.40
N GLY A 92 10.84 -8.13 15.44
CA GLY A 92 11.70 -7.25 16.24
C GLY A 92 12.22 -6.06 15.44
N THR A 93 11.44 -5.57 14.49
CA THR A 93 11.73 -4.37 13.69
C THR A 93 11.19 -3.11 14.37
N HIS A 94 11.68 -1.93 13.97
CA HIS A 94 11.39 -0.64 14.61
C HIS A 94 10.91 0.37 13.56
N LEU A 95 9.93 -0.05 12.77
CA LEU A 95 9.38 0.78 11.71
C LEU A 95 8.16 1.55 12.21
N VAL A 96 7.97 2.77 11.70
CA VAL A 96 6.86 3.64 12.08
C VAL A 96 6.18 4.24 10.85
N SER A 97 4.93 4.64 10.99
CA SER A 97 4.19 5.35 9.95
C SER A 97 4.63 6.81 9.88
N ALA A 98 5.02 7.26 8.69
CA ALA A 98 5.26 8.67 8.38
C ALA A 98 3.99 9.40 7.90
N GLY A 99 2.99 8.67 7.38
CA GLY A 99 1.71 9.24 6.95
C GLY A 99 0.87 8.29 6.13
N ALA A 100 -0.44 8.54 6.10
CA ALA A 100 -1.42 7.76 5.35
C ALA A 100 -1.63 8.37 3.95
N VAL A 101 -1.89 7.53 2.94
CA VAL A 101 -2.04 7.98 1.55
C VAL A 101 -3.39 7.60 0.96
N HIS A 102 -3.79 6.33 1.02
CA HIS A 102 -5.03 5.86 0.39
C HIS A 102 -5.59 4.62 1.10
N TYR A 103 -6.82 4.27 0.76
CA TYR A 103 -7.50 3.03 1.17
C TYR A 103 -7.66 2.09 -0.01
N GLU A 104 -7.61 0.79 0.28
CA GLU A 104 -7.92 -0.27 -0.68
C GLU A 104 -8.93 -1.24 -0.04
N PRO A 105 -10.23 -1.19 -0.42
CA PRO A 105 -11.23 -2.11 0.12
C PRO A 105 -10.93 -3.55 -0.28
N MET A 106 -10.89 -4.47 0.68
CA MET A 106 -10.77 -5.90 0.41
C MET A 106 -12.08 -6.44 -0.14
N GLY A 107 -12.03 -7.37 -1.09
CA GLY A 107 -13.21 -7.92 -1.76
C GLY A 107 -13.32 -9.45 -1.69
N LEU A 108 -14.55 -9.96 -1.70
CA LEU A 108 -14.87 -11.38 -1.88
C LEU A 108 -15.14 -11.66 -3.36
N TYR A 109 -14.32 -12.48 -3.97
CA TYR A 109 -14.36 -12.82 -5.39
C TYR A 109 -14.81 -14.26 -5.61
N VAL A 110 -15.48 -14.48 -6.73
CA VAL A 110 -15.95 -15.79 -7.15
C VAL A 110 -14.97 -16.39 -8.16
N ASN A 111 -14.77 -17.71 -8.09
CA ASN A 111 -14.08 -18.45 -9.14
C ASN A 111 -14.72 -18.12 -10.50
N PRO A 112 -13.95 -17.66 -11.49
CA PRO A 112 -14.51 -17.23 -12.80
C PRO A 112 -15.27 -18.32 -13.56
N ALA A 113 -15.05 -19.60 -13.23
CA ALA A 113 -15.75 -20.73 -13.84
C ALA A 113 -17.10 -21.04 -13.16
N LYS A 114 -17.45 -20.32 -12.08
CA LYS A 114 -18.65 -20.57 -11.27
C LYS A 114 -19.61 -19.38 -11.32
N ALA A 115 -20.90 -19.66 -11.28
CA ALA A 115 -21.96 -18.64 -11.23
C ALA A 115 -22.52 -18.56 -9.81
N ILE A 116 -21.74 -17.94 -8.90
CA ILE A 116 -22.10 -17.77 -7.48
C ILE A 116 -22.41 -16.27 -7.25
N THR A 117 -23.46 -16.00 -6.50
CA THR A 117 -23.77 -14.67 -5.95
C THR A 117 -23.78 -14.74 -4.44
N LEU A 118 -23.78 -13.61 -3.74
CA LEU A 118 -23.77 -13.58 -2.28
C LEU A 118 -24.90 -14.43 -1.66
N ASP A 119 -26.10 -14.37 -2.27
CA ASP A 119 -27.30 -15.12 -1.81
C ASP A 119 -27.30 -16.60 -2.23
N SER A 120 -26.35 -17.04 -3.05
CA SER A 120 -26.32 -18.41 -3.62
C SER A 120 -25.02 -19.16 -3.35
N ILE A 121 -24.23 -18.71 -2.36
CA ILE A 121 -23.01 -19.42 -1.95
C ILE A 121 -23.42 -20.82 -1.43
N PRO A 122 -22.86 -21.90 -2.00
CA PRO A 122 -23.26 -23.24 -1.57
C PRO A 122 -22.68 -23.59 -0.19
N ASP A 123 -23.41 -24.43 0.54
CA ASP A 123 -22.87 -25.03 1.78
C ASP A 123 -21.64 -25.89 1.47
N GLY A 124 -20.60 -25.77 2.30
CA GLY A 124 -19.33 -26.44 2.10
C GLY A 124 -18.45 -25.80 1.03
N ALA A 125 -18.75 -24.55 0.61
CA ALA A 125 -17.88 -23.83 -0.33
C ALA A 125 -16.47 -23.63 0.27
N THR A 126 -15.45 -23.75 -0.58
CA THR A 126 -14.06 -23.48 -0.25
C THR A 126 -13.73 -22.00 -0.47
N ILE A 127 -13.13 -21.35 0.53
CA ILE A 127 -12.76 -19.92 0.48
C ILE A 127 -11.26 -19.76 0.71
N ALA A 128 -10.52 -19.24 -0.26
CA ALA A 128 -9.13 -18.86 -0.09
C ALA A 128 -9.03 -17.51 0.62
N ILE A 129 -8.17 -17.40 1.63
CA ILE A 129 -7.91 -16.19 2.40
C ILE A 129 -6.41 -15.99 2.61
N PRO A 130 -5.93 -14.74 2.86
CA PRO A 130 -4.56 -14.49 3.29
C PRO A 130 -4.23 -15.22 4.59
N ASN A 131 -2.97 -15.63 4.76
CA ASN A 131 -2.49 -16.35 5.94
C ASN A 131 -1.64 -15.50 6.90
N ASP A 132 -1.44 -14.21 6.62
CA ASP A 132 -0.86 -13.30 7.58
C ASP A 132 -1.93 -12.82 8.58
N THR A 133 -1.54 -12.70 9.84
CA THR A 133 -2.45 -12.47 10.98
C THR A 133 -3.48 -11.36 10.72
N THR A 134 -3.04 -10.22 10.20
CA THR A 134 -3.91 -9.06 10.08
C THR A 134 -4.80 -9.09 8.84
N ASN A 135 -4.32 -9.62 7.70
CA ASN A 135 -5.16 -9.76 6.51
C ASN A 135 -6.08 -10.98 6.61
N GLU A 136 -5.70 -12.07 7.31
CA GLU A 136 -6.61 -13.15 7.66
C GLU A 136 -7.78 -12.60 8.49
N SER A 137 -7.48 -11.86 9.56
CA SER A 137 -8.51 -11.23 10.41
C SER A 137 -9.41 -10.28 9.60
N ARG A 138 -8.86 -9.48 8.67
CA ARG A 138 -9.67 -8.64 7.77
C ARG A 138 -10.57 -9.46 6.85
N ALA A 139 -10.05 -10.55 6.29
CA ALA A 139 -10.82 -11.42 5.42
C ALA A 139 -11.98 -12.07 6.18
N LEU A 140 -11.75 -12.55 7.39
CA LEU A 140 -12.81 -13.09 8.25
C LEU A 140 -13.82 -12.02 8.67
N GLY A 141 -13.35 -10.82 8.99
CA GLY A 141 -14.21 -9.66 9.29
C GLY A 141 -15.10 -9.25 8.10
N LEU A 142 -14.59 -9.34 6.85
CA LEU A 142 -15.39 -9.14 5.65
C LEU A 142 -16.53 -10.17 5.57
N LEU A 143 -16.23 -11.45 5.82
CA LEU A 143 -17.23 -12.51 5.79
C LEU A 143 -18.27 -12.34 6.91
N GLU A 144 -17.85 -11.95 8.10
CA GLU A 144 -18.75 -11.64 9.23
C GLU A 144 -19.65 -10.44 8.94
N PHE A 145 -19.09 -9.33 8.44
CA PHE A 145 -19.84 -8.13 8.07
C PHE A 145 -20.95 -8.43 7.05
N ASN A 146 -20.71 -9.38 6.15
CA ASN A 146 -21.69 -9.82 5.17
C ASN A 146 -22.59 -10.98 5.66
N GLY A 147 -22.54 -11.32 6.94
CA GLY A 147 -23.43 -12.31 7.58
C GLY A 147 -23.14 -13.77 7.21
N LEU A 148 -21.96 -14.05 6.67
CA LEU A 148 -21.58 -15.39 6.19
C LEU A 148 -21.03 -16.29 7.31
N ILE A 149 -20.34 -15.70 8.30
CA ILE A 149 -19.83 -16.35 9.50
C ILE A 149 -20.06 -15.45 10.70
N LYS A 150 -19.72 -15.93 11.90
CA LYS A 150 -19.62 -15.13 13.10
C LYS A 150 -18.33 -15.44 13.84
N LEU A 151 -17.59 -14.39 14.19
CA LEU A 151 -16.35 -14.51 14.95
C LEU A 151 -16.61 -14.47 16.46
N ASP A 152 -15.68 -14.99 17.23
CA ASP A 152 -15.63 -14.75 18.67
C ASP A 152 -15.29 -13.28 18.90
N THR A 153 -16.06 -12.62 19.76
CA THR A 153 -15.89 -11.18 20.06
C THR A 153 -14.56 -10.85 20.74
N GLU A 154 -13.87 -11.84 21.30
CA GLU A 154 -12.57 -11.68 21.96
C GLU A 154 -11.39 -11.70 20.95
N ALA A 155 -11.59 -12.16 19.70
CA ALA A 155 -10.52 -12.36 18.74
C ALA A 155 -9.88 -11.06 18.20
N GLY A 156 -10.66 -9.97 18.13
CA GLY A 156 -10.15 -8.65 17.73
C GLY A 156 -9.55 -8.62 16.32
N GLN A 157 -8.43 -7.90 16.15
CA GLN A 157 -7.75 -7.72 14.86
C GLN A 157 -6.75 -8.85 14.51
N THR A 158 -6.74 -9.91 15.30
CA THR A 158 -5.87 -11.09 15.12
C THR A 158 -6.68 -12.36 15.00
N ALA A 159 -7.98 -12.25 14.65
CA ALA A 159 -8.86 -13.40 14.43
C ALA A 159 -8.29 -14.34 13.37
N THR A 160 -8.34 -15.62 13.64
CA THR A 160 -7.98 -16.73 12.74
C THR A 160 -9.20 -17.58 12.44
N VAL A 161 -9.09 -18.54 11.52
CA VAL A 161 -10.17 -19.51 11.27
C VAL A 161 -10.59 -20.30 12.53
N LEU A 162 -9.72 -20.37 13.54
CA LEU A 162 -10.02 -21.02 14.81
C LEU A 162 -10.96 -20.21 15.70
N ASP A 163 -11.10 -18.93 15.44
CA ASP A 163 -11.94 -17.99 16.18
C ASP A 163 -13.34 -17.85 15.54
N ILE A 164 -13.68 -18.69 14.56
CA ILE A 164 -15.02 -18.72 13.97
C ILE A 164 -15.98 -19.40 14.94
N ALA A 165 -16.82 -18.60 15.60
CA ALA A 165 -17.85 -19.09 16.54
C ALA A 165 -19.03 -19.76 15.84
N GLU A 166 -19.46 -19.24 14.68
CA GLU A 166 -20.55 -19.82 13.89
C GLU A 166 -20.16 -19.83 12.39
N ASN A 167 -20.30 -21.01 11.77
CA ASN A 167 -20.11 -21.24 10.34
C ASN A 167 -21.33 -22.00 9.80
N PRO A 168 -22.48 -21.32 9.59
CA PRO A 168 -23.73 -21.98 9.25
C PRO A 168 -23.67 -22.68 7.89
N HIS A 169 -22.87 -22.14 6.94
CA HIS A 169 -22.67 -22.70 5.61
C HIS A 169 -21.57 -23.77 5.54
N LYS A 170 -20.87 -24.03 6.66
CA LYS A 170 -19.79 -25.02 6.74
C LYS A 170 -18.67 -24.75 5.72
N PHE A 171 -18.29 -23.50 5.55
CA PHE A 171 -17.19 -23.15 4.66
C PHE A 171 -15.89 -23.82 5.09
N ASP A 172 -15.12 -24.29 4.09
CA ASP A 172 -13.76 -24.76 4.26
C ASP A 172 -12.80 -23.64 3.85
N PHE A 173 -11.81 -23.33 4.69
CA PHE A 173 -10.85 -22.25 4.45
C PHE A 173 -9.52 -22.78 3.94
N VAL A 174 -8.95 -22.07 2.96
CA VAL A 174 -7.63 -22.33 2.38
C VAL A 174 -6.76 -21.09 2.61
N GLU A 175 -5.90 -21.18 3.63
CA GLU A 175 -5.00 -20.08 4.03
C GLU A 175 -3.72 -20.14 3.20
N VAL A 176 -3.45 -19.08 2.45
CA VAL A 176 -2.28 -18.94 1.57
C VAL A 176 -1.68 -17.53 1.68
N GLU A 177 -0.44 -17.34 1.26
CA GLU A 177 0.12 -16.00 1.13
C GLU A 177 -0.81 -15.09 0.33
N ALA A 178 -1.00 -13.84 0.77
CA ALA A 178 -1.91 -12.87 0.15
C ALA A 178 -1.67 -12.74 -1.37
N ALA A 179 -0.39 -12.76 -1.81
CA ALA A 179 0.00 -12.74 -3.22
C ALA A 179 -0.47 -13.97 -4.03
N GLN A 180 -0.78 -15.09 -3.36
CA GLN A 180 -1.20 -16.33 -4.02
C GLN A 180 -2.73 -16.45 -4.12
N VAL A 181 -3.50 -15.71 -3.31
CA VAL A 181 -4.97 -15.83 -3.28
C VAL A 181 -5.59 -15.65 -4.68
N PRO A 182 -5.18 -14.68 -5.52
CA PRO A 182 -5.74 -14.53 -6.87
C PRO A 182 -5.55 -15.76 -7.76
N ARG A 183 -4.43 -16.47 -7.62
CA ARG A 183 -4.14 -17.68 -8.39
C ARG A 183 -4.92 -18.87 -7.83
N THR A 184 -5.00 -18.98 -6.53
CA THR A 184 -5.75 -20.03 -5.83
C THR A 184 -7.25 -19.97 -6.13
N LEU A 185 -7.77 -18.79 -6.52
CA LEU A 185 -9.19 -18.61 -6.88
C LEU A 185 -9.66 -19.58 -7.99
N ALA A 186 -8.78 -20.04 -8.87
CA ALA A 186 -9.13 -21.02 -9.90
C ALA A 186 -9.42 -22.42 -9.34
N ASP A 187 -8.92 -22.75 -8.15
CA ASP A 187 -8.99 -24.07 -7.52
C ASP A 187 -10.04 -24.15 -6.39
N VAL A 188 -10.58 -23.01 -5.95
CA VAL A 188 -11.58 -22.90 -4.87
C VAL A 188 -12.91 -22.33 -5.39
N ASP A 189 -13.89 -22.14 -4.52
CA ASP A 189 -15.17 -21.51 -4.87
C ASP A 189 -15.09 -20.00 -4.83
N LEU A 190 -14.46 -19.48 -3.80
CA LEU A 190 -14.38 -18.05 -3.47
C LEU A 190 -12.97 -17.70 -2.99
N GLY A 191 -12.62 -16.41 -3.02
CA GLY A 191 -11.40 -15.91 -2.44
C GLY A 191 -11.58 -14.49 -1.91
N VAL A 192 -11.06 -14.21 -0.72
CA VAL A 192 -10.97 -12.84 -0.19
C VAL A 192 -9.60 -12.28 -0.55
N ILE A 193 -9.59 -11.28 -1.42
CA ILE A 193 -8.35 -10.81 -2.07
C ILE A 193 -8.10 -9.36 -1.70
N ASN A 194 -6.85 -9.05 -1.30
CA ASN A 194 -6.37 -7.68 -1.16
C ASN A 194 -6.40 -6.98 -2.52
N SER A 195 -6.90 -5.74 -2.56
CA SER A 195 -7.15 -5.05 -3.83
C SER A 195 -5.91 -4.83 -4.69
N ASN A 196 -4.73 -4.56 -4.09
CA ASN A 196 -3.50 -4.45 -4.85
C ASN A 196 -3.16 -5.74 -5.62
N TYR A 197 -3.35 -6.92 -5.03
CA TYR A 197 -3.13 -8.20 -5.71
C TYR A 197 -4.23 -8.53 -6.72
N ALA A 198 -5.47 -8.12 -6.47
CA ALA A 198 -6.55 -8.23 -7.45
C ALA A 198 -6.26 -7.33 -8.68
N LEU A 199 -5.84 -6.08 -8.46
CA LEU A 199 -5.41 -5.15 -9.53
C LEU A 199 -4.22 -5.72 -10.33
N GLN A 200 -3.20 -6.24 -9.64
CA GLN A 200 -2.03 -6.85 -10.27
C GLN A 200 -2.40 -8.08 -11.11
N ALA A 201 -3.41 -8.83 -10.70
CA ALA A 201 -3.97 -9.96 -11.46
C ALA A 201 -4.90 -9.51 -12.61
N GLY A 202 -5.13 -8.21 -12.80
CA GLY A 202 -6.01 -7.67 -13.84
C GLY A 202 -7.50 -7.86 -13.54
N VAL A 203 -7.88 -8.07 -12.29
CA VAL A 203 -9.27 -8.23 -11.86
C VAL A 203 -9.88 -6.84 -11.61
N ASP A 204 -11.11 -6.63 -12.09
CA ASP A 204 -11.88 -5.43 -11.78
C ASP A 204 -12.34 -5.46 -10.32
N VAL A 205 -11.69 -4.63 -9.49
CA VAL A 205 -11.94 -4.58 -8.05
C VAL A 205 -13.18 -3.78 -7.66
N VAL A 206 -13.86 -3.12 -8.62
CA VAL A 206 -15.09 -2.35 -8.39
C VAL A 206 -16.32 -3.12 -8.81
N GLY A 207 -16.26 -3.86 -9.92
CA GLY A 207 -17.43 -4.50 -10.53
C GLY A 207 -17.54 -6.01 -10.30
N THR A 208 -16.45 -6.66 -9.87
CA THR A 208 -16.38 -8.13 -9.80
C THR A 208 -16.64 -8.73 -8.41
N PRO A 209 -16.23 -8.12 -7.27
CA PRO A 209 -16.50 -8.69 -5.96
C PRO A 209 -17.99 -8.81 -5.69
N ILE A 210 -18.40 -9.91 -5.07
CA ILE A 210 -19.79 -10.12 -4.62
C ILE A 210 -20.04 -9.54 -3.22
N ALA A 211 -18.99 -9.18 -2.50
CA ALA A 211 -19.03 -8.49 -1.20
C ALA A 211 -17.72 -7.73 -0.96
N TYR A 212 -17.77 -6.73 -0.08
CA TYR A 212 -16.64 -5.91 0.34
C TYR A 212 -16.52 -5.88 1.86
N GLU A 213 -15.34 -5.53 2.37
CA GLU A 213 -15.19 -5.19 3.77
C GLU A 213 -15.96 -3.91 4.12
N SER A 214 -16.26 -3.72 5.41
CA SER A 214 -16.88 -2.49 5.90
C SER A 214 -15.93 -1.30 5.72
N THR A 215 -16.45 -0.18 5.21
CA THR A 215 -15.69 1.08 5.13
C THR A 215 -15.34 1.66 6.50
N GLU A 216 -15.99 1.20 7.58
CA GLU A 216 -15.70 1.62 8.96
C GLU A 216 -14.40 1.00 9.49
N VAL A 217 -13.94 -0.12 8.91
CA VAL A 217 -12.72 -0.84 9.32
C VAL A 217 -11.61 -0.78 8.27
N ALA A 218 -11.80 -0.03 7.19
CA ALA A 218 -10.79 0.13 6.15
C ALA A 218 -9.56 0.86 6.70
N TYR A 219 -8.41 0.21 6.67
CA TYR A 219 -7.14 0.77 7.13
C TYR A 219 -6.40 1.46 5.98
N PRO A 220 -5.97 2.73 6.14
CA PRO A 220 -5.20 3.39 5.09
C PRO A 220 -3.84 2.73 4.90
N ASN A 221 -3.40 2.67 3.66
CA ASN A 221 -2.03 2.38 3.29
C ASN A 221 -1.13 3.57 3.62
N ILE A 222 0.03 3.29 4.18
CA ILE A 222 0.94 4.26 4.77
C ILE A 222 2.32 4.24 4.11
N ILE A 223 3.03 5.34 4.23
CA ILE A 223 4.48 5.38 4.09
C ILE A 223 5.07 4.97 5.43
N ALA A 224 5.85 3.89 5.44
CA ALA A 224 6.60 3.47 6.61
C ALA A 224 8.07 3.86 6.48
N VAL A 225 8.68 4.23 7.61
CA VAL A 225 10.07 4.63 7.75
C VAL A 225 10.68 4.00 9.00
N ARG A 226 11.99 4.05 9.16
CA ARG A 226 12.65 3.64 10.41
C ARG A 226 12.31 4.62 11.53
N GLU A 227 12.16 4.14 12.74
CA GLU A 227 11.98 4.98 13.92
C GLU A 227 13.12 5.99 14.06
N GLY A 228 12.77 7.27 14.27
CA GLY A 228 13.73 8.38 14.39
C GLY A 228 14.28 8.93 13.06
N ASP A 229 13.84 8.42 11.91
CA ASP A 229 14.18 9.00 10.62
C ASP A 229 13.24 10.16 10.29
N ASP A 230 13.63 11.37 10.64
CA ASP A 230 12.87 12.61 10.53
C ASP A 230 13.34 13.52 9.38
N ARG A 231 14.05 12.96 8.38
CA ARG A 231 14.55 13.68 7.21
C ARG A 231 13.45 14.45 6.47
N GLU A 232 13.77 15.65 6.00
CA GLU A 232 12.82 16.51 5.29
C GLU A 232 12.35 15.88 3.95
N GLU A 233 13.18 15.06 3.32
CA GLU A 233 12.84 14.36 2.09
C GLU A 233 11.68 13.36 2.30
N LEU A 234 11.63 12.70 3.45
CA LEU A 234 10.56 11.76 3.81
C LEU A 234 9.25 12.50 4.10
N LYS A 235 9.31 13.64 4.77
CA LYS A 235 8.15 14.52 4.98
C LYS A 235 7.63 15.05 3.66
N THR A 236 8.54 15.50 2.79
CA THR A 236 8.21 15.97 1.45
C THR A 236 7.56 14.87 0.60
N LEU A 237 8.03 13.61 0.70
CA LEU A 237 7.41 12.47 0.03
C LEU A 237 5.94 12.32 0.45
N VAL A 238 5.65 12.33 1.76
CA VAL A 238 4.28 12.21 2.28
C VAL A 238 3.42 13.39 1.82
N GLU A 239 3.93 14.63 1.92
CA GLU A 239 3.21 15.84 1.47
C GLU A 239 2.85 15.78 -0.03
N VAL A 240 3.79 15.31 -0.87
CA VAL A 240 3.54 15.15 -2.31
C VAL A 240 2.50 14.06 -2.57
N LEU A 241 2.59 12.93 -1.89
CA LEU A 241 1.60 11.84 -2.04
C LEU A 241 0.19 12.24 -1.58
N GLN A 242 0.07 13.20 -0.68
CA GLN A 242 -1.19 13.78 -0.21
C GLN A 242 -1.59 15.05 -0.98
N SER A 243 -0.86 15.47 -2.02
CA SER A 243 -1.18 16.66 -2.80
C SER A 243 -2.43 16.45 -3.66
N ASP A 244 -3.09 17.55 -4.01
CA ASP A 244 -4.27 17.51 -4.87
C ASP A 244 -3.97 16.89 -6.25
N GLU A 245 -2.73 17.03 -6.75
CA GLU A 245 -2.29 16.43 -8.01
C GLU A 245 -2.30 14.89 -7.93
N ILE A 246 -1.74 14.33 -6.86
CA ILE A 246 -1.73 12.86 -6.66
C ILE A 246 -3.13 12.35 -6.30
N VAL A 247 -3.90 13.07 -5.48
CA VAL A 247 -5.31 12.74 -5.21
C VAL A 247 -6.12 12.65 -6.50
N ASN A 248 -5.96 13.62 -7.41
CA ASN A 248 -6.63 13.59 -8.71
C ASN A 248 -6.15 12.41 -9.57
N PHE A 249 -4.84 12.14 -9.62
CA PHE A 249 -4.28 10.98 -10.31
C PHE A 249 -4.92 9.68 -9.81
N ILE A 250 -5.00 9.47 -8.49
CA ILE A 250 -5.61 8.28 -7.89
C ILE A 250 -7.08 8.15 -8.31
N ASN A 251 -7.87 9.23 -8.19
CA ASN A 251 -9.29 9.23 -8.51
C ASN A 251 -9.55 8.95 -10.00
N GLU A 252 -8.77 9.54 -10.90
CA GLU A 252 -8.91 9.38 -12.35
C GLU A 252 -8.46 7.98 -12.83
N THR A 253 -7.39 7.46 -12.22
CA THR A 253 -6.80 6.17 -12.61
C THR A 253 -7.60 5.00 -12.09
N TYR A 254 -7.91 5.00 -10.79
CA TYR A 254 -8.47 3.81 -10.11
C TYR A 254 -9.98 3.87 -9.91
N LYS A 255 -10.64 5.01 -10.13
CA LYS A 255 -12.12 5.16 -10.19
C LYS A 255 -12.88 4.52 -9.03
N GLY A 256 -12.33 4.64 -7.82
CA GLY A 256 -12.92 4.09 -6.60
C GLY A 256 -12.34 2.74 -6.14
N ALA A 257 -11.51 2.07 -6.95
CA ALA A 257 -10.76 0.90 -6.52
C ALA A 257 -9.70 1.24 -5.46
N VAL A 258 -9.16 2.45 -5.54
CA VAL A 258 -8.22 3.06 -4.61
C VAL A 258 -8.79 4.42 -4.22
N VAL A 259 -8.90 4.68 -2.93
CA VAL A 259 -9.56 5.89 -2.40
C VAL A 259 -8.56 6.71 -1.59
N PRO A 260 -8.23 7.96 -2.01
CA PRO A 260 -7.33 8.82 -1.24
C PRO A 260 -7.85 9.07 0.18
N THR A 261 -6.94 9.29 1.14
CA THR A 261 -7.29 9.63 2.53
C THR A 261 -7.69 11.09 2.70
N LYS A 262 -7.56 11.91 1.69
CA LYS A 262 -7.78 13.36 1.72
C LYS A 262 -8.93 13.79 0.81
#